data_e13523b2a738a29db676f4617d71f55b
#
_entry.id   e13523b2a738a29db676f4617d71f55b
#
_cell.length_a   1.000
_cell.length_b   1.000
_cell.length_c   1.000
_cell.angle_alpha   90.00
_cell.angle_beta   90.00
_cell.angle_gamma   90.00
#
_symmetry.space_group_name_H-M   'P 1'
#
loop_
_entity.id
_entity.type
_entity.pdbx_description
1 polymer ?
#
loop_
_entity_poly.entity_id
_entity_poly.type
_entity_poly.pdbx_seq_one_letter_code
_entity_poly.pdbx_strand_id
1 'polypeptide(L)'
;GKTEIEKGEWLRLTGQSAATLKGLCDRAILKVEERKISRLGGDGDAGGSSWQLNAEQQGALGRIRDFFLEKDCVLLQGVTSSGKTEVYIRLIQEYLNRGQQVLYMLPEIALTVQIVRRLQRVFGDRIGIYHSGMSDNMRAELWRKQCSDEPFQLILGVRSSIFLPFRNLGLIIVDEEHDASYKQK
;
A
#
# COMPACT_ATOMS: atom_id res chain seq x y z
N GLY A 1 -13.26 -32.72 -2.58
CA GLY A 1 -12.53 -31.48 -2.75
C GLY A 1 -12.35 -30.83 -1.39
N LYS A 2 -11.12 -30.43 -1.03
CA LYS A 2 -10.88 -29.65 0.19
C LYS A 2 -11.30 -28.22 -0.12
N THR A 3 -12.41 -27.79 0.47
CA THR A 3 -12.84 -26.39 0.36
C THR A 3 -12.38 -25.69 1.64
N GLU A 4 -11.47 -24.73 1.51
CA GLU A 4 -11.07 -23.86 2.63
C GLU A 4 -12.05 -22.69 2.70
N ILE A 5 -12.47 -22.35 3.91
CA ILE A 5 -13.39 -21.24 4.18
C ILE A 5 -12.94 -20.51 5.46
N GLU A 6 -13.08 -19.18 5.50
CA GLU A 6 -12.76 -18.40 6.68
C GLU A 6 -13.75 -18.74 7.84
N LYS A 7 -13.20 -18.83 9.07
CA LYS A 7 -13.99 -19.19 10.26
C LYS A 7 -15.22 -18.29 10.44
N GLY A 8 -15.09 -16.98 10.24
CA GLY A 8 -16.20 -16.04 10.38
C GLY A 8 -17.28 -16.24 9.30
N GLU A 9 -16.86 -16.53 8.09
CA GLU A 9 -17.76 -16.82 6.97
C GLU A 9 -18.48 -18.16 7.16
N TRP A 10 -17.77 -19.20 7.62
CA TRP A 10 -18.38 -20.49 7.94
C TRP A 10 -19.48 -20.37 8.99
N LEU A 11 -19.23 -19.66 10.11
CA LEU A 11 -20.22 -19.43 11.16
C LEU A 11 -21.45 -18.70 10.62
N ARG A 12 -21.26 -17.72 9.74
CA ARG A 12 -22.36 -16.95 9.12
C ARG A 12 -23.19 -17.81 8.15
N LEU A 13 -22.53 -18.57 7.29
CA LEU A 13 -23.20 -19.41 6.28
C LEU A 13 -23.96 -20.58 6.91
N THR A 14 -23.41 -21.18 7.96
CA THR A 14 -24.02 -22.34 8.61
C THR A 14 -25.00 -21.99 9.74
N GLY A 15 -24.97 -20.75 10.23
CA GLY A 15 -25.75 -20.33 11.40
C GLY A 15 -25.35 -21.05 12.69
N GLN A 16 -24.20 -21.72 12.71
CA GLN A 16 -23.75 -22.53 13.82
C GLN A 16 -22.92 -21.71 14.84
N SER A 17 -22.82 -22.20 16.07
CA SER A 17 -22.06 -21.56 17.13
C SER A 17 -20.56 -21.94 17.09
N ALA A 18 -19.71 -21.10 17.70
CA ALA A 18 -18.31 -21.42 17.89
C ALA A 18 -18.07 -22.72 18.68
N ALA A 19 -19.00 -23.07 19.59
CA ALA A 19 -18.95 -24.32 20.34
C ALA A 19 -19.17 -25.55 19.44
N THR A 20 -20.09 -25.43 18.46
CA THR A 20 -20.31 -26.46 17.43
C THR A 20 -19.10 -26.68 16.57
N LEU A 21 -18.46 -25.58 16.14
CA LEU A 21 -17.22 -25.65 15.38
C LEU A 21 -16.10 -26.36 16.15
N LYS A 22 -15.95 -26.04 17.44
CA LYS A 22 -14.96 -26.71 18.29
C LYS A 22 -15.25 -28.20 18.38
N GLY A 23 -16.50 -28.60 18.60
CA GLY A 23 -16.90 -30.02 18.65
C GLY A 23 -16.67 -30.79 17.36
N LEU A 24 -16.75 -30.11 16.20
CA LEU A 24 -16.42 -30.71 14.90
C LEU A 24 -14.89 -30.85 14.70
N CYS A 25 -14.12 -29.94 15.25
CA CYS A 25 -12.67 -30.02 15.24
C CYS A 25 -12.18 -31.15 16.17
N ASP A 26 -12.77 -31.28 17.36
CA ASP A 26 -12.44 -32.35 18.33
C ASP A 26 -12.74 -33.75 17.77
N ARG A 27 -13.71 -33.86 16.86
CA ARG A 27 -14.06 -35.09 16.12
C ARG A 27 -13.28 -35.29 14.82
N ALA A 28 -12.28 -34.43 14.53
CA ALA A 28 -11.46 -34.45 13.31
C ALA A 28 -12.25 -34.35 11.98
N ILE A 29 -13.51 -33.84 12.04
CA ILE A 29 -14.34 -33.59 10.85
C ILE A 29 -13.90 -32.30 10.14
N LEU A 30 -13.51 -31.29 10.93
CA LEU A 30 -12.97 -30.02 10.45
C LEU A 30 -11.60 -29.81 11.10
N LYS A 31 -10.72 -29.09 10.38
CA LYS A 31 -9.43 -28.63 10.88
C LYS A 31 -9.40 -27.10 10.82
N VAL A 32 -9.18 -26.47 11.95
CA VAL A 32 -8.92 -25.03 12.01
C VAL A 32 -7.41 -24.83 11.99
N GLU A 33 -6.91 -24.12 11.00
CA GLU A 33 -5.53 -23.68 10.91
C GLU A 33 -5.47 -22.17 11.12
N GLU A 34 -4.68 -21.73 12.08
CA GLU A 34 -4.35 -20.31 12.20
C GLU A 34 -3.27 -19.98 11.17
N ARG A 35 -3.67 -19.31 10.10
CA ARG A 35 -2.73 -18.69 9.19
C ARG A 35 -2.54 -17.24 9.62
N LYS A 36 -1.32 -16.81 9.84
CA LYS A 36 -0.99 -15.39 9.93
C LYS A 36 -1.23 -14.76 8.56
N ILE A 37 -2.44 -14.29 8.34
CA ILE A 37 -2.74 -13.47 7.17
C ILE A 37 -2.18 -12.10 7.49
N SER A 38 -1.10 -11.71 6.82
CA SER A 38 -0.64 -10.32 6.85
C SER A 38 -1.77 -9.47 6.28
N ARG A 39 -2.45 -8.71 7.14
CA ARG A 39 -3.52 -7.79 6.70
C ARG A 39 -2.97 -6.54 6.03
N LEU A 40 -1.64 -6.46 5.89
CA LEU A 40 -0.93 -5.34 5.30
C LEU A 40 -0.65 -5.54 3.79
N GLY A 41 -0.78 -6.77 3.27
CA GLY A 41 -0.69 -7.07 1.84
C GLY A 41 -2.01 -7.72 1.36
N GLY A 42 -2.64 -7.17 0.35
CA GLY A 42 -3.78 -7.80 -0.31
C GLY A 42 -3.29 -8.88 -1.29
N ASP A 43 -4.07 -9.96 -1.47
CA ASP A 43 -3.89 -10.91 -2.58
C ASP A 43 -3.94 -10.15 -3.91
N GLY A 44 -2.80 -9.74 -4.40
CA GLY A 44 -2.64 -9.03 -5.67
C GLY A 44 -2.04 -9.95 -6.71
N ASP A 45 -2.87 -10.37 -7.66
CA ASP A 45 -2.37 -10.98 -8.89
C ASP A 45 -1.44 -9.97 -9.58
N ALA A 46 -0.15 -10.30 -9.67
CA ALA A 46 0.90 -9.47 -10.26
C ALA A 46 0.80 -9.49 -11.80
N GLY A 47 -0.38 -9.17 -12.31
CA GLY A 47 -0.62 -8.97 -13.73
C GLY A 47 -0.06 -7.62 -14.17
N GLY A 48 1.13 -7.64 -14.78
CA GLY A 48 1.77 -6.46 -15.37
C GLY A 48 0.93 -5.84 -16.48
N SER A 49 0.02 -4.96 -16.14
CA SER A 49 -0.60 -4.04 -17.08
C SER A 49 0.45 -3.01 -17.47
N SER A 50 0.92 -3.03 -18.72
CA SER A 50 1.82 -2.01 -19.24
C SER A 50 1.03 -0.69 -19.39
N TRP A 51 1.04 0.11 -18.37
CA TRP A 51 0.49 1.46 -18.40
C TRP A 51 1.38 2.32 -19.28
N GLN A 52 0.94 2.56 -20.51
CA GLN A 52 1.64 3.48 -21.39
C GLN A 52 1.24 4.91 -21.02
N LEU A 53 2.23 5.71 -20.67
CA LEU A 53 2.05 7.15 -20.48
C LEU A 53 1.74 7.80 -21.82
N ASN A 54 0.81 8.74 -21.85
CA ASN A 54 0.59 9.59 -23.00
C ASN A 54 1.76 10.58 -23.20
N ALA A 55 1.77 11.32 -24.31
CA ALA A 55 2.88 12.24 -24.65
C ALA A 55 3.07 13.33 -23.59
N GLU A 56 2.00 13.88 -23.03
CA GLU A 56 2.05 14.91 -21.98
C GLU A 56 2.62 14.35 -20.66
N GLN A 57 2.20 13.17 -20.25
CA GLN A 57 2.71 12.49 -19.08
C GLN A 57 4.17 12.10 -19.22
N GLN A 58 4.58 11.65 -20.41
CA GLN A 58 5.99 11.38 -20.72
C GLN A 58 6.84 12.65 -20.64
N GLY A 59 6.34 13.74 -21.22
CA GLY A 59 7.00 15.05 -21.12
C GLY A 59 7.09 15.57 -19.69
N ALA A 60 6.04 15.38 -18.87
CA ALA A 60 6.07 15.74 -17.45
C ALA A 60 7.09 14.90 -16.68
N LEU A 61 7.12 13.59 -16.91
CA LEU A 61 8.08 12.67 -16.29
C LEU A 61 9.52 13.04 -16.65
N GLY A 62 9.78 13.37 -17.91
CA GLY A 62 11.10 13.82 -18.36
C GLY A 62 11.55 15.08 -17.61
N ARG A 63 10.70 16.10 -17.56
CA ARG A 63 11.00 17.34 -16.82
C ARG A 63 11.24 17.13 -15.34
N ILE A 64 10.48 16.23 -14.69
CA ILE A 64 10.70 15.90 -13.27
C ILE A 64 12.10 15.31 -13.08
N ARG A 65 12.53 14.40 -13.96
CA ARG A 65 13.88 13.81 -13.90
C ARG A 65 14.97 14.86 -14.08
N ASP A 66 14.80 15.77 -15.05
CA ASP A 66 15.75 16.84 -15.30
C ASP A 66 15.85 17.79 -14.09
N PHE A 67 14.72 18.16 -13.51
CA PHE A 67 14.72 19.00 -12.29
C PHE A 67 15.38 18.31 -11.10
N PHE A 68 15.21 17.01 -10.93
CA PHE A 68 15.87 16.27 -9.84
C PHE A 68 17.40 16.14 -10.00
N LEU A 69 17.97 16.53 -11.15
CA LEU A 69 19.44 16.66 -11.29
C LEU A 69 19.98 17.88 -10.56
N GLU A 70 19.14 18.90 -10.34
CA GLU A 70 19.56 20.18 -9.77
C GLU A 70 18.79 20.56 -8.50
N LYS A 71 17.63 19.96 -8.26
CA LYS A 71 16.69 20.34 -7.20
C LYS A 71 16.26 19.13 -6.39
N ASP A 72 16.14 19.32 -5.09
CA ASP A 72 15.64 18.29 -4.16
C ASP A 72 14.11 18.19 -4.13
N CYS A 73 13.41 19.23 -4.62
CA CYS A 73 11.95 19.30 -4.59
C CYS A 73 11.41 19.80 -5.93
N VAL A 74 10.40 19.09 -6.44
CA VAL A 74 9.71 19.42 -7.71
C VAL A 74 8.21 19.45 -7.47
N LEU A 75 7.53 20.52 -7.91
CA LEU A 75 6.08 20.62 -7.87
C LEU A 75 5.50 20.20 -9.22
N LEU A 76 4.68 19.12 -9.20
CA LEU A 76 3.88 18.69 -10.34
C LEU A 76 2.46 19.29 -10.25
N GLN A 77 2.23 20.38 -10.97
CA GLN A 77 0.93 21.01 -11.04
C GLN A 77 0.07 20.39 -12.15
N GLY A 78 -1.16 20.07 -11.86
CA GLY A 78 -2.12 19.54 -12.83
C GLY A 78 -3.52 19.44 -12.24
N VAL A 79 -4.53 19.59 -13.10
CA VAL A 79 -5.93 19.49 -12.68
C VAL A 79 -6.27 18.08 -12.17
N THR A 80 -7.35 17.97 -11.43
CA THR A 80 -7.89 16.67 -11.00
C THR A 80 -8.13 15.79 -12.24
N SER A 81 -7.82 14.50 -12.14
CA SER A 81 -7.93 13.53 -13.25
C SER A 81 -6.98 13.75 -14.43
N SER A 82 -5.98 14.62 -14.34
CA SER A 82 -4.96 14.79 -15.39
C SER A 82 -4.00 13.61 -15.53
N GLY A 83 -4.17 12.56 -14.74
CA GLY A 83 -3.31 11.38 -14.78
C GLY A 83 -1.99 11.54 -14.02
N LYS A 84 -1.92 12.41 -13.01
CA LYS A 84 -0.74 12.53 -12.14
C LYS A 84 -0.33 11.19 -11.53
N THR A 85 -1.30 10.37 -11.15
CA THR A 85 -1.05 9.06 -10.54
C THR A 85 -0.25 8.13 -11.46
N GLU A 86 -0.45 8.17 -12.77
CA GLU A 86 0.33 7.40 -13.76
C GLU A 86 1.80 7.82 -13.76
N VAL A 87 2.04 9.13 -13.69
CA VAL A 87 3.41 9.69 -13.58
C VAL A 87 4.05 9.24 -12.27
N TYR A 88 3.31 9.30 -11.16
CA TYR A 88 3.79 8.82 -9.86
C TYR A 88 4.12 7.33 -9.88
N ILE A 89 3.24 6.48 -10.45
CA ILE A 89 3.51 5.04 -10.57
C ILE A 89 4.82 4.80 -11.32
N ARG A 90 5.08 5.54 -12.39
CA ARG A 90 6.32 5.39 -13.16
C ARG A 90 7.55 5.83 -12.38
N LEU A 91 7.47 6.97 -11.69
CA LEU A 91 8.55 7.42 -10.80
C LEU A 91 8.82 6.39 -9.70
N ILE A 92 7.78 5.90 -9.03
CA ILE A 92 7.92 4.87 -7.99
C ILE A 92 8.65 3.66 -8.56
N GLN A 93 8.24 3.12 -9.71
CA GLN A 93 8.90 1.97 -10.34
C GLN A 93 10.40 2.21 -10.56
N GLU A 94 10.79 3.41 -10.99
CA GLU A 94 12.20 3.74 -11.23
C GLU A 94 13.04 3.71 -9.96
N TYR A 95 12.52 4.28 -8.87
CA TYR A 95 13.22 4.29 -7.59
C TYR A 95 13.29 2.89 -6.97
N LEU A 96 12.20 2.11 -7.05
CA LEU A 96 12.20 0.71 -6.60
C LEU A 96 13.19 -0.15 -7.40
N ASN A 97 13.32 0.07 -8.70
CA ASN A 97 14.29 -0.64 -9.55
C ASN A 97 15.75 -0.31 -9.22
N ARG A 98 15.99 0.85 -8.57
CA ARG A 98 17.31 1.24 -8.02
C ARG A 98 17.56 0.69 -6.62
N GLY A 99 16.65 -0.14 -6.07
CA GLY A 99 16.72 -0.65 -4.72
C GLY A 99 16.41 0.39 -3.63
N GLN A 100 15.77 1.49 -4.01
CA GLN A 100 15.39 2.56 -3.07
C GLN A 100 13.95 2.38 -2.60
N GLN A 101 13.66 2.87 -1.39
CA GLN A 101 12.32 2.91 -0.85
C GLN A 101 11.61 4.21 -1.27
N VAL A 102 10.29 4.14 -1.36
CA VAL A 102 9.44 5.28 -1.70
C VAL A 102 8.37 5.48 -0.63
N LEU A 103 8.16 6.73 -0.23
CA LEU A 103 7.03 7.15 0.58
C LEU A 103 6.05 7.94 -0.29
N TYR A 104 4.83 7.44 -0.43
CA TYR A 104 3.75 8.13 -1.13
C TYR A 104 2.70 8.57 -0.11
N MET A 105 2.65 9.87 0.16
CA MET A 105 1.73 10.46 1.13
C MET A 105 0.48 11.01 0.45
N LEU A 106 -0.67 10.71 1.06
CA LEU A 106 -1.99 11.18 0.68
C LEU A 106 -2.71 11.74 1.90
N PRO A 107 -3.59 12.75 1.74
CA PRO A 107 -4.57 13.08 2.75
C PRO A 107 -5.40 11.85 3.11
N GLU A 108 -5.86 11.76 4.36
CA GLU A 108 -6.61 10.60 4.83
C GLU A 108 -7.88 10.33 3.99
N ILE A 109 -8.56 11.40 3.58
CA ILE A 109 -9.74 11.34 2.71
C ILE A 109 -9.41 10.80 1.31
N ALA A 110 -8.19 10.99 0.83
CA ALA A 110 -7.74 10.50 -0.47
C ALA A 110 -7.19 9.07 -0.42
N LEU A 111 -6.90 8.53 0.77
CA LEU A 111 -6.46 7.16 0.98
C LEU A 111 -7.65 6.19 0.86
N THR A 112 -8.21 6.12 -0.33
CA THR A 112 -9.39 5.30 -0.63
C THR A 112 -9.01 3.87 -0.97
N VAL A 113 -9.95 2.94 -0.84
CA VAL A 113 -9.79 1.55 -1.27
C VAL A 113 -9.41 1.46 -2.76
N GLN A 114 -9.87 2.40 -3.56
CA GLN A 114 -9.59 2.43 -5.00
C GLN A 114 -8.11 2.71 -5.30
N ILE A 115 -7.50 3.72 -4.67
CA ILE A 115 -6.07 4.03 -4.87
C ILE A 115 -5.19 2.91 -4.33
N VAL A 116 -5.55 2.37 -3.16
CA VAL A 116 -4.85 1.22 -2.55
C VAL A 116 -4.84 0.04 -3.52
N ARG A 117 -6.00 -0.41 -3.99
CA ARG A 117 -6.11 -1.53 -4.94
C ARG A 117 -5.37 -1.26 -6.25
N ARG A 118 -5.41 -0.04 -6.74
CA ARG A 118 -4.70 0.35 -7.96
C ARG A 118 -3.20 0.18 -7.81
N LEU A 119 -2.62 0.66 -6.71
CA LEU A 119 -1.20 0.53 -6.44
C LEU A 119 -0.80 -0.91 -6.11
N GLN A 120 -1.63 -1.65 -5.39
CA GLN A 120 -1.40 -3.07 -5.11
C GLN A 120 -1.34 -3.93 -6.38
N ARG A 121 -2.17 -3.63 -7.41
CA ARG A 121 -2.07 -4.33 -8.71
C ARG A 121 -0.73 -4.13 -9.41
N VAL A 122 -0.08 -2.98 -9.19
CA VAL A 122 1.20 -2.65 -9.83
C VAL A 122 2.38 -3.16 -9.01
N PHE A 123 2.32 -2.98 -7.69
CA PHE A 123 3.46 -3.19 -6.81
C PHE A 123 3.37 -4.47 -5.96
N GLY A 124 2.19 -5.12 -5.92
CA GLY A 124 1.99 -6.38 -5.18
C GLY A 124 2.30 -6.24 -3.69
N ASP A 125 3.01 -7.22 -3.17
CA ASP A 125 3.37 -7.32 -1.73
C ASP A 125 4.48 -6.36 -1.29
N ARG A 126 5.03 -5.57 -2.23
CA ARG A 126 6.06 -4.55 -1.93
C ARG A 126 5.50 -3.32 -1.24
N ILE A 127 4.15 -3.18 -1.16
CA ILE A 127 3.48 -2.01 -0.59
C ILE A 127 3.02 -2.24 0.84
N GLY A 128 3.38 -1.33 1.74
CA GLY A 128 2.80 -1.19 3.07
C GLY A 128 1.84 -0.01 3.11
N ILE A 129 0.75 -0.14 3.87
CA ILE A 129 -0.27 0.90 3.97
C ILE A 129 -0.32 1.39 5.41
N TYR A 130 -0.23 2.71 5.61
CA TYR A 130 -0.24 3.35 6.92
C TYR A 130 -1.33 4.43 7.00
N HIS A 131 -2.26 4.30 7.95
CA HIS A 131 -3.35 5.26 8.16
C HIS A 131 -3.76 5.38 9.64
N SER A 132 -4.53 6.39 9.99
CA SER A 132 -4.91 6.67 11.38
C SER A 132 -5.75 5.57 12.01
N GLY A 133 -6.62 4.91 11.24
CA GLY A 133 -7.49 3.83 11.69
C GLY A 133 -6.80 2.49 11.94
N MET A 134 -5.48 2.40 11.81
CA MET A 134 -4.74 1.19 12.18
C MET A 134 -4.70 1.00 13.69
N SER A 135 -4.92 -0.26 14.15
CA SER A 135 -4.69 -0.62 15.54
C SER A 135 -3.19 -0.54 15.89
N ASP A 136 -2.89 -0.41 17.18
CA ASP A 136 -1.50 -0.36 17.65
C ASP A 136 -0.71 -1.62 17.27
N ASN A 137 -1.35 -2.78 17.26
CA ASN A 137 -0.73 -4.03 16.81
C ASN A 137 -0.34 -3.99 15.33
N MET A 138 -1.21 -3.47 14.46
CA MET A 138 -0.92 -3.31 13.03
C MET A 138 0.20 -2.31 12.80
N ARG A 139 0.23 -1.19 13.55
CA ARG A 139 1.31 -0.21 13.49
C ARG A 139 2.64 -0.82 13.93
N ALA A 140 2.65 -1.59 15.02
CA ALA A 140 3.83 -2.29 15.50
C ALA A 140 4.32 -3.36 14.51
N GLU A 141 3.41 -4.07 13.83
CA GLU A 141 3.73 -5.04 12.78
C GLU A 141 4.40 -4.36 11.58
N LEU A 142 3.81 -3.26 11.09
CA LEU A 142 4.37 -2.48 9.99
C LEU A 142 5.74 -1.90 10.36
N TRP A 143 5.88 -1.37 11.58
CA TRP A 143 7.16 -0.87 12.09
C TRP A 143 8.23 -1.97 12.10
N ARG A 144 7.92 -3.16 12.67
CA ARG A 144 8.85 -4.29 12.67
C ARG A 144 9.23 -4.73 11.27
N LYS A 145 8.26 -4.75 10.33
CA LYS A 145 8.54 -5.07 8.93
C LYS A 145 9.49 -4.05 8.31
N GLN A 146 9.32 -2.76 8.59
CA GLN A 146 10.22 -1.71 8.11
C GLN A 146 11.64 -1.81 8.69
N CYS A 147 11.78 -2.31 9.93
CA CYS A 147 13.07 -2.57 10.56
C CYS A 147 13.72 -3.89 10.12
N SER A 148 13.01 -4.78 9.44
CA SER A 148 13.50 -6.09 9.02
C SER A 148 14.42 -6.01 7.79
N ASP A 149 15.04 -7.12 7.42
CA ASP A 149 15.91 -7.18 6.23
C ASP A 149 15.12 -7.11 4.92
N GLU A 150 13.81 -7.35 4.96
CA GLU A 150 12.90 -7.24 3.83
C GLU A 150 11.79 -6.22 4.10
N PRO A 151 12.10 -4.91 4.20
CA PRO A 151 11.09 -3.89 4.42
C PRO A 151 10.16 -3.74 3.22
N PHE A 152 8.99 -3.14 3.45
CA PHE A 152 8.20 -2.65 2.32
C PHE A 152 9.02 -1.63 1.52
N GLN A 153 8.98 -1.77 0.21
CA GLN A 153 9.70 -0.87 -0.69
C GLN A 153 8.89 0.41 -0.96
N LEU A 154 7.57 0.31 -0.94
CA LEU A 154 6.65 1.44 -1.08
C LEU A 154 5.77 1.53 0.17
N ILE A 155 5.76 2.66 0.83
CA ILE A 155 4.77 2.99 1.85
C ILE A 155 3.77 3.98 1.27
N LEU A 156 2.49 3.59 1.28
CA LEU A 156 1.37 4.48 1.02
C LEU A 156 0.80 4.90 2.37
N GLY A 157 0.83 6.19 2.67
CA GLY A 157 0.42 6.60 3.99
C GLY A 157 -0.03 8.06 4.12
N VAL A 158 -0.58 8.36 5.28
CA VAL A 158 -0.93 9.72 5.71
C VAL A 158 0.30 10.43 6.28
N ARG A 159 0.18 11.73 6.59
CA ARG A 159 1.29 12.57 7.08
C ARG A 159 2.19 11.91 8.12
N SER A 160 1.61 11.22 9.10
CA SER A 160 2.38 10.57 10.17
C SER A 160 3.25 9.39 9.72
N SER A 161 3.07 8.91 8.50
CA SER A 161 3.94 7.86 7.93
C SER A 161 5.39 8.30 7.70
N ILE A 162 5.66 9.61 7.72
CA ILE A 162 7.02 10.16 7.62
C ILE A 162 7.92 9.71 8.80
N PHE A 163 7.34 9.33 9.92
CA PHE A 163 8.09 8.86 11.10
C PHE A 163 8.45 7.38 11.04
N LEU A 164 8.01 6.65 10.02
CA LEU A 164 8.40 5.25 9.86
C LEU A 164 9.90 5.13 9.56
N PRO A 165 10.55 4.03 9.99
CA PRO A 165 11.95 3.81 9.69
C PRO A 165 12.14 3.43 8.22
N PHE A 166 12.92 4.20 7.49
CA PHE A 166 13.37 3.90 6.14
C PHE A 166 14.89 3.69 6.14
N ARG A 167 15.37 2.67 5.44
CA ARG A 167 16.80 2.38 5.32
C ARG A 167 17.45 3.08 4.13
N ASN A 168 16.71 3.17 3.02
CA ASN A 168 17.18 3.73 1.75
C ASN A 168 16.05 4.49 1.05
N LEU A 169 15.52 5.54 1.70
CA LEU A 169 14.46 6.36 1.14
C LEU A 169 15.00 7.23 0.01
N GLY A 170 14.53 6.98 -1.22
CA GLY A 170 14.97 7.71 -2.41
C GLY A 170 13.96 8.74 -2.92
N LEU A 171 12.67 8.53 -2.65
CA LEU A 171 11.62 9.41 -3.16
C LEU A 171 10.50 9.59 -2.12
N ILE A 172 10.06 10.82 -1.97
CA ILE A 172 8.83 11.17 -1.26
C ILE A 172 7.88 11.84 -2.25
N ILE A 173 6.67 11.31 -2.37
CA ILE A 173 5.58 11.91 -3.12
C ILE A 173 4.56 12.44 -2.12
N VAL A 174 4.20 13.71 -2.24
CA VAL A 174 3.13 14.34 -1.44
C VAL A 174 2.03 14.73 -2.42
N ASP A 175 0.95 13.97 -2.44
CA ASP A 175 -0.21 14.27 -3.28
C ASP A 175 -1.17 15.18 -2.54
N GLU A 176 -1.88 16.04 -3.28
CA GLU A 176 -2.79 17.06 -2.73
C GLU A 176 -2.11 17.90 -1.63
N GLU A 177 -0.90 18.41 -1.89
CA GLU A 177 -0.04 19.13 -0.92
C GLU A 177 -0.72 20.34 -0.26
N HIS A 178 -1.76 20.86 -0.91
CA HIS A 178 -2.55 21.99 -0.40
C HIS A 178 -3.53 21.57 0.72
N ASP A 179 -3.76 20.27 0.92
CA ASP A 179 -4.71 19.78 1.92
C ASP A 179 -4.31 20.20 3.35
N ALA A 180 -5.32 20.64 4.11
CA ALA A 180 -5.11 21.13 5.48
C ALA A 180 -4.55 20.07 6.44
N SER A 181 -4.71 18.77 6.14
CA SER A 181 -4.19 17.68 6.97
C SER A 181 -2.67 17.65 7.05
N TYR A 182 -1.97 18.27 6.08
CA TYR A 182 -0.52 18.43 6.13
C TYR A 182 -0.05 19.61 6.99
N LYS A 183 -0.94 20.53 7.34
CA LYS A 183 -0.62 21.70 8.16
C LYS A 183 -0.95 21.40 9.62
N GLN A 184 -0.03 21.74 10.51
CA GLN A 184 -0.30 21.79 11.94
C GLN A 184 -1.01 23.12 12.24
N LYS A 185 -2.14 23.06 12.96
CA LYS A 185 -2.71 24.23 13.61
C LYS A 185 -1.95 24.54 14.88
#